data_3f5b13f298626e0f3bebafdcc47b4728
#
_entry.id   3f5b13f298626e0f3bebafdcc47b4728
#
_cell.length_a   1.000
_cell.length_b   1.000
_cell.length_c   1.000
_cell.angle_alpha   90.00
_cell.angle_beta   90.00
_cell.angle_gamma   90.00
#
_symmetry.space_group_name_H-M   'P 1'
#
loop_
_entity.id
_entity.type
_entity.pdbx_description
1 polymer ?
#
loop_
_entity_poly.entity_id
_entity_poly.type
_entity_poly.pdbx_seq_one_letter_code
_entity_poly.pdbx_strand_id
1 'polypeptide(L)'
;MCGIAGIFHCGTIKPVDPQRVERMCDVLSHRGPDGAGVWTAPGVGLGHRRLSIIDLAGSPQPMHSADERHVISFNGEIYNYRELRRELEAEGAQFRTTGDTEVILAAYQRWGTDCLRRFNGMFAFAIYDKAARTLFLARDRF
;
A
#
# COMPACT_ATOMS: atom_id res chain seq x y z
N MET A 1 2.19 -7.77 -13.05
CA MET A 1 2.55 -7.04 -11.80
C MET A 1 1.87 -5.68 -11.83
N CYS A 2 1.34 -5.23 -10.70
CA CYS A 2 0.68 -3.93 -10.56
C CYS A 2 1.59 -2.73 -10.89
N GLY A 3 1.01 -1.55 -10.99
CA GLY A 3 1.72 -0.28 -11.08
C GLY A 3 1.38 0.59 -9.87
N ILE A 4 2.37 1.25 -9.29
CA ILE A 4 2.18 2.26 -8.25
C ILE A 4 2.74 3.60 -8.70
N ALA A 5 2.05 4.66 -8.34
CA ALA A 5 2.46 6.03 -8.63
C ALA A 5 2.12 6.94 -7.45
N GLY A 6 2.79 8.07 -7.33
CA GLY A 6 2.45 8.99 -6.26
C GLY A 6 3.18 10.32 -6.35
N ILE A 7 2.66 11.28 -5.62
CA ILE A 7 3.23 12.61 -5.41
C ILE A 7 3.29 12.85 -3.91
N PHE A 8 4.43 13.28 -3.42
CA PHE A 8 4.60 13.69 -2.04
C PHE A 8 5.36 15.02 -1.98
N HIS A 9 4.74 16.02 -1.36
CA HIS A 9 5.33 17.34 -1.19
C HIS A 9 6.07 17.40 0.15
N CYS A 10 7.39 17.24 0.11
CA CYS A 10 8.22 17.35 1.31
C CYS A 10 8.13 18.77 1.90
N GLY A 11 7.81 18.85 3.19
CA GLY A 11 7.79 20.12 3.94
C GLY A 11 6.64 21.07 3.61
N THR A 12 5.70 20.68 2.73
CA THR A 12 4.53 21.50 2.37
C THR A 12 3.25 20.69 2.32
N ILE A 13 2.11 21.35 2.46
CA ILE A 13 0.77 20.77 2.37
C ILE A 13 0.05 21.22 1.10
N LYS A 14 0.79 21.57 0.04
CA LYS A 14 0.15 21.95 -1.22
C LYS A 14 -0.81 20.84 -1.68
N PRO A 15 -2.03 21.18 -2.08
CA PRO A 15 -2.95 20.19 -2.62
C PRO A 15 -2.33 19.41 -3.78
N VAL A 16 -2.58 18.13 -3.82
CA VAL A 16 -2.25 17.28 -4.97
C VAL A 16 -3.50 17.15 -5.82
N ASP A 17 -3.38 17.50 -7.09
CA ASP A 17 -4.44 17.31 -8.08
C ASP A 17 -4.65 15.80 -8.34
N PRO A 18 -5.83 15.22 -8.00
CA PRO A 18 -6.12 13.82 -8.24
C PRO A 18 -5.97 13.42 -9.71
N GLN A 19 -6.37 14.28 -10.63
CA GLN A 19 -6.26 14.02 -12.08
C GLN A 19 -4.79 13.83 -12.52
N ARG A 20 -3.86 14.52 -11.85
CA ARG A 20 -2.45 14.32 -12.12
C ARG A 20 -1.98 12.92 -11.71
N VAL A 21 -2.44 12.42 -10.57
CA VAL A 21 -2.15 11.06 -10.11
C VAL A 21 -2.82 10.03 -11.03
N GLU A 22 -4.07 10.29 -11.45
CA GLU A 22 -4.79 9.46 -12.43
C GLU A 22 -4.00 9.31 -13.73
N ARG A 23 -3.55 10.43 -14.33
CA ARG A 23 -2.72 10.39 -15.54
C ARG A 23 -1.42 9.61 -15.35
N MET A 24 -0.79 9.68 -14.17
CA MET A 24 0.39 8.85 -13.86
C MET A 24 0.03 7.36 -13.83
N CYS A 25 -1.13 7.02 -13.27
CA CYS A 25 -1.64 5.65 -13.27
C CYS A 25 -1.97 5.17 -14.69
N ASP A 26 -2.54 6.01 -15.55
CA ASP A 26 -2.94 5.63 -16.91
C ASP A 26 -1.74 5.20 -17.76
N VAL A 27 -0.59 5.84 -17.58
CA VAL A 27 0.67 5.41 -18.23
C VAL A 27 1.07 4.00 -17.81
N LEU A 28 0.66 3.56 -16.61
CA LEU A 28 0.94 2.24 -16.04
C LEU A 28 -0.16 1.20 -16.33
N SER A 29 -1.16 1.52 -17.17
CA SER A 29 -2.30 0.63 -17.46
C SER A 29 -1.88 -0.74 -18.00
N HIS A 30 -0.80 -0.80 -18.78
CA HIS A 30 -0.21 -2.05 -19.29
C HIS A 30 0.29 -3.00 -18.19
N ARG A 31 0.60 -2.47 -17.00
CA ARG A 31 1.04 -3.28 -15.84
C ARG A 31 -0.12 -3.83 -15.03
N GLY A 32 -1.22 -3.08 -14.95
CA GLY A 32 -2.39 -3.42 -14.14
C GLY A 32 -3.69 -3.04 -14.84
N PRO A 33 -4.19 -3.91 -15.74
CA PRO A 33 -5.38 -3.61 -16.53
C PRO A 33 -6.69 -3.78 -15.76
N ASP A 34 -6.69 -4.52 -14.64
CA ASP A 34 -7.91 -5.00 -13.98
C ASP A 34 -8.58 -3.97 -13.07
N GLY A 35 -7.86 -2.89 -12.73
CA GLY A 35 -8.42 -1.84 -11.89
C GLY A 35 -7.46 -0.67 -11.69
N ALA A 36 -8.03 0.45 -11.25
CA ALA A 36 -7.30 1.64 -10.87
C ALA A 36 -7.86 2.21 -9.58
N GLY A 37 -7.02 2.88 -8.81
CA GLY A 37 -7.42 3.64 -7.66
C GLY A 37 -6.50 4.82 -7.40
N VAL A 38 -7.09 5.89 -6.91
CA VAL A 38 -6.36 7.10 -6.50
C VAL A 38 -6.88 7.55 -5.14
N TRP A 39 -5.97 7.94 -4.29
CA TRP A 39 -6.25 8.57 -3.02
C TRP A 39 -5.38 9.81 -2.87
N THR A 40 -5.96 10.89 -2.36
CA THR A 40 -5.24 12.15 -2.13
C THR A 40 -5.57 12.75 -0.76
N ALA A 41 -4.59 13.46 -0.21
CA ALA A 41 -4.73 14.33 0.95
C ALA A 41 -3.78 15.53 0.78
N PRO A 42 -3.88 16.56 1.63
CA PRO A 42 -2.95 17.69 1.57
C PRO A 42 -1.50 17.25 1.58
N GLY A 43 -0.76 17.55 0.51
CA GLY A 43 0.66 17.23 0.35
C GLY A 43 0.97 15.83 -0.19
N VAL A 44 -0.03 14.97 -0.41
CA VAL A 44 0.21 13.60 -0.88
C VAL A 44 -0.87 13.12 -1.84
N GLY A 45 -0.47 12.33 -2.82
CA GLY A 45 -1.36 11.54 -3.67
C GLY A 45 -0.74 10.17 -3.94
N LEU A 46 -1.51 9.12 -3.77
CA LEU A 46 -1.12 7.74 -4.06
C LEU A 46 -2.04 7.18 -5.13
N GLY A 47 -1.47 6.51 -6.10
CA GLY A 47 -2.18 5.87 -7.20
C GLY A 47 -1.77 4.42 -7.38
N HIS A 48 -2.70 3.62 -7.89
CA HIS A 48 -2.51 2.20 -8.11
C HIS A 48 -3.16 1.74 -9.42
N ARG A 49 -2.47 0.85 -10.15
CA ARG A 49 -3.02 0.06 -11.26
C ARG A 49 -2.90 -1.41 -10.88
N ARG A 50 -4.03 -2.10 -10.89
CA ARG A 50 -4.14 -3.46 -10.35
C ARG A 50 -4.04 -4.52 -11.44
N LEU A 51 -3.20 -5.51 -11.21
CA LEU A 51 -3.30 -6.85 -11.80
C LEU A 51 -3.76 -7.79 -10.68
N SER A 52 -4.96 -8.33 -10.82
CA SER A 52 -5.62 -9.13 -9.78
C SER A 52 -5.07 -10.56 -9.78
N ILE A 53 -4.28 -10.91 -8.77
CA ILE A 53 -3.70 -12.25 -8.59
C ILE A 53 -4.23 -12.89 -7.30
N ILE A 54 -4.19 -12.15 -6.20
CA ILE A 54 -4.67 -12.59 -4.88
C ILE A 54 -5.86 -11.72 -4.50
N ASP A 55 -6.87 -12.31 -3.84
CA ASP A 55 -8.07 -11.62 -3.38
C ASP A 55 -8.72 -10.74 -4.46
N LEU A 56 -9.26 -11.39 -5.49
CA LEU A 56 -9.78 -10.74 -6.70
C LEU A 56 -10.79 -9.62 -6.43
N ALA A 57 -11.57 -9.73 -5.37
CA ALA A 57 -12.65 -8.78 -5.05
C ALA A 57 -12.40 -7.93 -3.81
N GLY A 58 -11.50 -8.33 -2.90
CA GLY A 58 -11.45 -7.81 -1.53
C GLY A 58 -10.37 -6.77 -1.22
N SER A 59 -9.42 -6.52 -2.12
CA SER A 59 -8.26 -5.68 -1.82
C SER A 59 -8.12 -4.47 -2.76
N PRO A 60 -9.06 -3.51 -2.76
CA PRO A 60 -8.89 -2.28 -3.53
C PRO A 60 -7.70 -1.48 -3.00
N GLN A 61 -6.97 -0.84 -3.92
CA GLN A 61 -5.83 0.01 -3.55
C GLN A 61 -5.95 1.39 -4.21
N PRO A 62 -5.44 2.45 -3.56
CA PRO A 62 -4.77 2.47 -2.27
C PRO A 62 -5.65 1.98 -1.11
N MET A 63 -5.08 1.18 -0.19
CA MET A 63 -5.82 0.58 0.92
C MET A 63 -5.56 1.33 2.23
N HIS A 64 -6.61 1.47 3.04
CA HIS A 64 -6.53 2.06 4.38
C HIS A 64 -6.34 0.98 5.46
N SER A 65 -5.56 1.29 6.49
CA SER A 65 -5.54 0.50 7.71
C SER A 65 -6.89 0.52 8.44
N ALA A 66 -7.13 -0.43 9.34
CA ALA A 66 -8.39 -0.54 10.07
C ALA A 66 -8.73 0.71 10.91
N ASP A 67 -7.71 1.38 11.44
CA ASP A 67 -7.82 2.65 12.20
C ASP A 67 -7.81 3.90 11.31
N GLU A 68 -7.82 3.73 9.99
CA GLU A 68 -7.80 4.80 8.98
C GLU A 68 -6.55 5.70 9.03
N ARG A 69 -5.54 5.37 9.86
CA ARG A 69 -4.32 6.17 10.01
C ARG A 69 -3.38 6.05 8.83
N HIS A 70 -3.20 4.85 8.32
CA HIS A 70 -2.25 4.56 7.25
C HIS A 70 -2.94 4.29 5.93
N VAL A 71 -2.29 4.69 4.83
CA VAL A 71 -2.73 4.39 3.47
C VAL A 71 -1.56 3.78 2.71
N ILE A 72 -1.79 2.63 2.06
CA ILE A 72 -0.77 1.92 1.28
C ILE A 72 -1.14 1.86 -0.20
N SER A 73 -0.13 2.04 -1.06
CA SER A 73 -0.14 1.56 -2.44
C SER A 73 0.98 0.53 -2.60
N PHE A 74 0.63 -0.68 -3.01
CA PHE A 74 1.50 -1.85 -3.00
C PHE A 74 1.49 -2.58 -4.34
N ASN A 75 2.68 -2.89 -4.83
CA ASN A 75 2.89 -3.78 -5.97
C ASN A 75 3.81 -4.92 -5.55
N GLY A 76 3.33 -6.14 -5.60
CA GLY A 76 4.13 -7.31 -5.25
C GLY A 76 3.31 -8.43 -4.65
N GLU A 77 4.01 -9.31 -3.96
CA GLU A 77 3.46 -10.43 -3.21
C GLU A 77 4.36 -10.74 -2.01
N ILE A 78 3.76 -10.84 -0.81
CA ILE A 78 4.43 -11.29 0.41
C ILE A 78 4.13 -12.76 0.59
N TYR A 79 5.06 -13.64 0.23
CA TYR A 79 4.86 -15.09 0.19
C TYR A 79 4.51 -15.69 1.55
N ASN A 80 5.09 -15.16 2.63
CA ASN A 80 4.83 -15.61 4.00
C ASN A 80 3.72 -14.81 4.71
N TYR A 81 2.81 -14.17 3.96
CA TYR A 81 1.75 -13.35 4.55
C TYR A 81 0.82 -14.12 5.48
N ARG A 82 0.59 -15.42 5.23
CA ARG A 82 -0.30 -16.25 6.06
C ARG A 82 0.27 -16.53 7.43
N GLU A 83 1.58 -16.74 7.52
CA GLU A 83 2.31 -16.92 8.77
C GLU A 83 2.30 -15.63 9.58
N LEU A 84 2.64 -14.51 8.93
CA LEU A 84 2.62 -13.18 9.54
C LEU A 84 1.21 -12.80 10.02
N ARG A 85 0.19 -13.12 9.24
CA ARG A 85 -1.21 -12.89 9.61
C ARG A 85 -1.55 -13.62 10.91
N ARG A 86 -1.23 -14.92 11.03
CA ARG A 86 -1.50 -15.71 12.25
C ARG A 86 -0.79 -15.12 13.47
N GLU A 87 0.46 -14.68 13.32
CA GLU A 87 1.22 -14.03 14.38
C GLU A 87 0.53 -12.74 14.83
N LEU A 88 0.16 -11.88 13.88
CA LEU A 88 -0.52 -10.62 14.16
C LEU A 88 -1.92 -10.83 14.77
N GLU A 89 -2.68 -11.83 14.30
CA GLU A 89 -3.98 -12.22 14.89
C GLU A 89 -3.81 -12.68 16.34
N ALA A 90 -2.77 -13.44 16.65
CA ALA A 90 -2.46 -13.86 18.02
C ALA A 90 -2.11 -12.66 18.94
N GLU A 91 -1.62 -11.56 18.36
CA GLU A 91 -1.37 -10.29 19.05
C GLU A 91 -2.59 -9.33 19.05
N GLY A 92 -3.74 -9.77 18.51
CA GLY A 92 -5.00 -9.04 18.54
C GLY A 92 -5.33 -8.24 17.26
N ALA A 93 -4.54 -8.36 16.20
CA ALA A 93 -4.87 -7.72 14.93
C ALA A 93 -6.13 -8.35 14.32
N GLN A 94 -6.98 -7.51 13.71
CA GLN A 94 -8.16 -7.94 12.97
C GLN A 94 -8.00 -7.61 11.49
N PHE A 95 -8.44 -8.53 10.65
CA PHE A 95 -8.34 -8.40 9.20
C PHE A 95 -9.73 -8.46 8.55
N ARG A 96 -9.94 -7.61 7.55
CA ARG A 96 -11.18 -7.52 6.76
C ARG A 96 -11.06 -8.23 5.41
N THR A 97 -9.82 -8.38 4.93
CA THR A 97 -9.51 -9.00 3.64
C THR A 97 -8.70 -10.28 3.83
N THR A 98 -8.52 -11.04 2.77
CA THR A 98 -7.69 -12.26 2.78
C THR A 98 -6.33 -12.04 2.12
N GLY A 99 -6.06 -10.84 1.62
CA GLY A 99 -4.84 -10.49 0.90
C GLY A 99 -3.66 -10.14 1.80
N ASP A 100 -2.50 -10.03 1.19
CA ASP A 100 -1.23 -9.68 1.82
C ASP A 100 -1.07 -8.18 2.09
N THR A 101 -1.77 -7.32 1.35
CA THR A 101 -1.69 -5.86 1.50
C THR A 101 -2.09 -5.41 2.92
N GLU A 102 -3.16 -5.97 3.45
CA GLU A 102 -3.61 -5.65 4.82
C GLU A 102 -2.62 -6.17 5.87
N VAL A 103 -1.96 -7.30 5.59
CA VAL A 103 -0.89 -7.84 6.44
C VAL A 103 0.32 -6.91 6.50
N ILE A 104 0.69 -6.27 5.37
CA ILE A 104 1.76 -5.26 5.37
C ILE A 104 1.39 -4.08 6.27
N LEU A 105 0.16 -3.57 6.18
CA LEU A 105 -0.31 -2.47 7.03
C LEU A 105 -0.26 -2.84 8.52
N ALA A 106 -0.79 -4.00 8.89
CA ALA A 106 -0.78 -4.49 10.27
C ALA A 106 0.65 -4.71 10.79
N ALA A 107 1.53 -5.28 9.96
CA ALA A 107 2.94 -5.47 10.29
C ALA A 107 3.67 -4.13 10.50
N TYR A 108 3.39 -3.14 9.66
CA TYR A 108 3.96 -1.79 9.82
C TYR A 108 3.44 -1.12 11.10
N GLN A 109 2.15 -1.24 11.41
CA GLN A 109 1.59 -0.72 12.66
C GLN A 109 2.23 -1.36 13.89
N ARG A 110 2.51 -2.65 13.84
CA ARG A 110 3.07 -3.41 14.97
C ARG A 110 4.56 -3.24 15.15
N TRP A 111 5.33 -3.26 14.06
CA TRP A 111 6.80 -3.34 14.08
C TRP A 111 7.49 -2.14 13.43
N GLY A 112 6.73 -1.15 12.93
CA GLY A 112 7.31 -0.01 12.21
C GLY A 112 8.10 -0.47 10.98
N THR A 113 9.22 0.18 10.71
CA THR A 113 10.10 -0.15 9.57
C THR A 113 10.78 -1.52 9.69
N ASP A 114 10.87 -2.09 10.90
CA ASP A 114 11.43 -3.43 11.10
C ASP A 114 10.57 -4.56 10.52
N CYS A 115 9.32 -4.27 10.11
CA CYS A 115 8.48 -5.20 9.37
C CYS A 115 9.16 -5.74 8.12
N LEU A 116 10.03 -4.95 7.47
CA LEU A 116 10.78 -5.36 6.29
C LEU A 116 11.65 -6.60 6.51
N ARG A 117 12.18 -6.78 7.70
CA ARG A 117 13.04 -7.93 8.06
C ARG A 117 12.25 -9.25 8.14
N ARG A 118 10.93 -9.14 8.22
CA ARG A 118 10.01 -10.27 8.36
C ARG A 118 9.38 -10.69 7.04
N PHE A 119 9.43 -9.82 6.03
CA PHE A 119 8.83 -10.09 4.73
C PHE A 119 9.71 -10.99 3.87
N ASN A 120 9.10 -12.04 3.34
CA ASN A 120 9.64 -12.86 2.27
C ASN A 120 8.75 -12.66 1.05
N GLY A 121 9.28 -12.05 -0.02
CA GLY A 121 8.48 -11.74 -1.20
C GLY A 121 9.18 -10.83 -2.19
N MET A 122 8.48 -10.52 -3.25
CA MET A 122 8.84 -9.48 -4.23
C MET A 122 7.89 -8.32 -4.04
N PHE A 123 8.39 -7.13 -3.73
CA PHE A 123 7.52 -6.02 -3.40
C PHE A 123 8.12 -4.63 -3.61
N ALA A 124 7.24 -3.70 -3.91
CA ALA A 124 7.47 -2.27 -3.73
C ALA A 124 6.19 -1.65 -3.17
N PHE A 125 6.30 -0.79 -2.18
CA PHE A 125 5.15 -0.10 -1.61
C PHE A 125 5.46 1.30 -1.09
N ALA A 126 4.40 2.07 -0.96
CA ALA A 126 4.38 3.36 -0.29
C ALA A 126 3.32 3.32 0.81
N ILE A 127 3.69 3.59 2.06
CA ILE A 127 2.77 3.76 3.18
C ILE A 127 2.83 5.22 3.64
N TYR A 128 1.68 5.89 3.64
CA TYR A 128 1.53 7.23 4.19
C TYR A 128 0.89 7.17 5.58
N ASP A 129 1.54 7.77 6.57
CA ASP A 129 1.00 7.99 7.91
C ASP A 129 0.35 9.38 7.96
N LYS A 130 -0.99 9.40 8.07
CA LYS A 130 -1.78 10.64 8.11
C LYS A 130 -1.49 11.49 9.35
N ALA A 131 -1.20 10.85 10.49
CA ALA A 131 -0.93 11.55 11.74
C ALA A 131 0.47 12.15 11.78
N ALA A 132 1.48 11.38 11.41
CA ALA A 132 2.87 11.83 11.35
C ALA A 132 3.17 12.64 10.08
N ARG A 133 2.32 12.55 9.04
CA ARG A 133 2.51 13.17 7.73
C ARG A 133 3.83 12.75 7.07
N THR A 134 4.15 11.47 7.19
CA THR A 134 5.34 10.86 6.65
C THR A 134 5.00 9.82 5.58
N LEU A 135 5.88 9.67 4.61
CA LEU A 135 5.80 8.65 3.58
C LEU A 135 6.95 7.66 3.75
N PHE A 136 6.60 6.39 4.00
CA PHE A 136 7.54 5.29 4.04
C PHE A 136 7.54 4.55 2.71
N LEU A 137 8.69 4.53 2.04
CA LEU A 137 8.90 3.83 0.78
C LEU A 137 9.80 2.64 1.01
N ALA A 138 9.42 1.50 0.48
CA ALA A 138 10.22 0.29 0.55
C ALA A 138 10.09 -0.55 -0.73
N ARG A 139 11.16 -1.29 -1.03
CA ARG A 139 11.17 -2.35 -2.04
C ARG A 139 12.03 -3.51 -1.54
N ASP A 140 11.86 -4.67 -2.15
CA ASP A 140 12.72 -5.82 -1.93
C ASP A 140 14.17 -5.56 -2.38
N ARG A 141 15.02 -6.55 -2.19
CA ARG A 141 16.47 -6.42 -2.47
C ARG A 141 16.82 -6.64 -3.95
N PHE A 142 15.90 -7.16 -4.77
CA PHE A 142 16.18 -7.62 -6.13
C PHE A 142 15.40 -6.86 -7.19
#